data_c734a46cbfee766cec7fe8803d8140b1
#
_entry.id   c734a46cbfee766cec7fe8803d8140b1
#
_cell.length_a   1.000
_cell.length_b   1.000
_cell.length_c   1.000
_cell.angle_alpha   90.00
_cell.angle_beta   90.00
_cell.angle_gamma   90.00
#
_symmetry.space_group_name_H-M   'P 1'
#
loop_
_entity.id
_entity.type
_entity.pdbx_description
1 polymer ?
#
loop_
_entity_poly.entity_id
_entity_poly.type
_entity_poly.pdbx_seq_one_letter_code
_entity_poly.pdbx_strand_id
1 'polypeptide(L)'
;MKRIAAELGVSVTTVSKVLNHHADIGPATRARVLARVEELGYRPNAVARSLTLRRTHTLGVIIPDLMHSFFVEVVAGLEAIVSARGYGLLLCASGEDPKKERVALDMLRARQVDGMVLASATATSNTALLRDIAAQGTALVMIDRDDHPRVRCHRVLTDDVKVGRLATAHLVAAGRRAIAHIKGPPIAHSRRREQGYRDALAAARLRVREDRLVEGGFMEADGYRAMQALISLTPRVDGVFAVNDPAAVGAMKAIWDAGLRVPDDVSVVGAGDVAYSDLIRVPLTTVRWSKRDLGGRAAELILDQMDAGTTDRPRRVIIPPELIVRESA
;
A
#
# COMPACT_ATOMS: atom_id res chain seq x y z
N MET A 1 34.75 -19.34 0.09
CA MET A 1 34.56 -20.80 0.25
C MET A 1 35.80 -21.62 -0.10
N LYS A 2 36.41 -21.49 -1.29
CA LYS A 2 37.62 -22.30 -1.67
C LYS A 2 38.75 -22.22 -0.64
N ARG A 3 39.10 -21.02 -0.12
CA ARG A 3 40.11 -20.83 0.91
C ARG A 3 39.76 -21.54 2.22
N ILE A 4 38.51 -21.39 2.72
CA ILE A 4 38.02 -22.06 3.94
C ILE A 4 38.11 -23.57 3.79
N ALA A 5 37.69 -24.11 2.66
CA ALA A 5 37.74 -25.54 2.36
C ALA A 5 39.18 -26.08 2.41
N ALA A 6 40.15 -25.37 1.78
CA ALA A 6 41.55 -25.75 1.77
C ALA A 6 42.19 -25.72 3.17
N GLU A 7 41.96 -24.65 3.95
CA GLU A 7 42.51 -24.50 5.31
C GLU A 7 41.95 -25.52 6.31
N LEU A 8 40.71 -25.97 6.13
CA LEU A 8 40.08 -26.96 7.02
C LEU A 8 40.16 -28.41 6.53
N GLY A 9 40.74 -28.66 5.35
CA GLY A 9 40.82 -29.99 4.75
C GLY A 9 39.47 -30.62 4.40
N VAL A 10 38.47 -29.78 4.03
CA VAL A 10 37.13 -30.21 3.64
C VAL A 10 36.79 -29.80 2.22
N SER A 11 35.77 -30.37 1.62
CA SER A 11 35.32 -29.97 0.29
C SER A 11 34.61 -28.60 0.30
N VAL A 12 34.65 -27.88 -0.84
CA VAL A 12 33.87 -26.64 -1.02
C VAL A 12 32.37 -26.91 -0.84
N THR A 13 31.92 -28.10 -1.23
CA THR A 13 30.54 -28.55 -1.03
C THR A 13 30.21 -28.69 0.45
N THR A 14 31.14 -29.21 1.28
CA THR A 14 30.96 -29.28 2.73
C THR A 14 30.81 -27.88 3.35
N VAL A 15 31.67 -26.94 2.97
CA VAL A 15 31.56 -25.55 3.42
C VAL A 15 30.21 -24.94 3.00
N SER A 16 29.77 -25.17 1.76
CA SER A 16 28.48 -24.71 1.25
C SER A 16 27.31 -25.32 2.03
N LYS A 17 27.32 -26.63 2.32
CA LYS A 17 26.30 -27.30 3.09
C LYS A 17 26.20 -26.77 4.53
N VAL A 18 27.34 -26.48 5.17
CA VAL A 18 27.35 -25.86 6.51
C VAL A 18 26.69 -24.50 6.48
N LEU A 19 27.06 -23.63 5.53
CA LEU A 19 26.51 -22.29 5.37
C LEU A 19 25.01 -22.26 5.03
N ASN A 20 24.51 -23.34 4.42
CA ASN A 20 23.10 -23.53 4.10
C ASN A 20 22.34 -24.39 5.12
N HIS A 21 22.93 -24.63 6.31
CA HIS A 21 22.32 -25.36 7.42
C HIS A 21 21.85 -26.78 7.12
N HIS A 22 22.46 -27.46 6.14
CA HIS A 22 22.13 -28.87 5.83
C HIS A 22 22.37 -29.78 7.04
N ALA A 23 21.43 -30.67 7.31
CA ALA A 23 21.47 -31.54 8.51
C ALA A 23 22.49 -32.68 8.41
N ASP A 24 22.95 -33.02 7.21
CA ASP A 24 23.88 -34.12 6.92
C ASP A 24 25.35 -33.83 7.30
N ILE A 25 25.63 -32.66 7.86
CA ILE A 25 26.98 -32.31 8.33
C ILE A 25 27.09 -32.44 9.84
N GLY A 26 28.05 -33.26 10.30
CA GLY A 26 28.27 -33.49 11.71
C GLY A 26 28.62 -32.22 12.50
N PRO A 27 28.25 -32.16 13.81
CA PRO A 27 28.35 -30.93 14.62
C PRO A 27 29.78 -30.42 14.73
N ALA A 28 30.78 -31.27 14.83
CA ALA A 28 32.18 -30.88 14.94
C ALA A 28 32.67 -30.18 13.65
N THR A 29 32.36 -30.71 12.48
CA THR A 29 32.70 -30.09 11.19
C THR A 29 31.99 -28.77 11.01
N ARG A 30 30.70 -28.69 11.40
CA ARG A 30 29.92 -27.47 11.36
C ARG A 30 30.55 -26.36 12.21
N ALA A 31 30.91 -26.67 13.45
CA ALA A 31 31.55 -25.71 14.36
C ALA A 31 32.88 -25.18 13.79
N ARG A 32 33.75 -26.07 13.28
CA ARG A 32 35.02 -25.67 12.67
C ARG A 32 34.85 -24.73 11.48
N VAL A 33 33.87 -25.03 10.58
CA VAL A 33 33.61 -24.22 9.40
C VAL A 33 33.03 -22.85 9.81
N LEU A 34 32.07 -22.80 10.74
CA LEU A 34 31.46 -21.54 11.17
C LEU A 34 32.49 -20.65 11.88
N ALA A 35 33.33 -21.17 12.76
CA ALA A 35 34.41 -20.43 13.40
C ALA A 35 35.36 -19.81 12.35
N ARG A 36 35.74 -20.59 11.32
CA ARG A 36 36.65 -20.09 10.27
C ARG A 36 35.99 -19.06 9.37
N VAL A 37 34.70 -19.18 9.11
CA VAL A 37 33.87 -18.19 8.39
C VAL A 37 33.88 -16.85 9.13
N GLU A 38 33.70 -16.88 10.45
CA GLU A 38 33.70 -15.71 11.33
C GLU A 38 35.07 -15.04 11.38
N GLU A 39 36.13 -15.81 11.64
CA GLU A 39 37.52 -15.32 11.67
C GLU A 39 37.96 -14.62 10.37
N LEU A 40 37.50 -15.12 9.22
CA LEU A 40 37.82 -14.55 7.90
C LEU A 40 36.87 -13.44 7.48
N GLY A 41 35.85 -13.12 8.30
CA GLY A 41 34.78 -12.18 7.90
C GLY A 41 34.10 -12.59 6.60
N TYR A 42 34.08 -13.90 6.29
CA TYR A 42 33.57 -14.37 5.02
C TYR A 42 32.04 -14.24 4.95
N ARG A 43 31.56 -13.46 3.98
CA ARG A 43 30.13 -13.35 3.67
C ARG A 43 29.84 -14.16 2.40
N PRO A 44 28.87 -15.10 2.44
CA PRO A 44 28.42 -15.81 1.26
C PRO A 44 27.99 -14.81 0.16
N ASN A 45 28.43 -15.07 -1.07
CA ASN A 45 27.99 -14.26 -2.20
C ASN A 45 26.51 -14.57 -2.51
N ALA A 46 25.62 -13.60 -2.28
CA ALA A 46 24.20 -13.73 -2.51
C ALA A 46 23.86 -14.11 -3.97
N VAL A 47 24.60 -13.56 -4.94
CA VAL A 47 24.41 -13.87 -6.37
C VAL A 47 24.73 -15.34 -6.66
N ALA A 48 25.87 -15.84 -6.15
CA ALA A 48 26.23 -17.25 -6.34
C ALA A 48 25.22 -18.20 -5.64
N ARG A 49 24.68 -17.79 -4.48
CA ARG A 49 23.67 -18.53 -3.75
C ARG A 49 22.33 -18.57 -4.50
N SER A 50 21.91 -17.44 -5.07
CA SER A 50 20.65 -17.36 -5.81
C SER A 50 20.66 -18.24 -7.06
N LEU A 51 21.80 -18.35 -7.76
CA LEU A 51 21.95 -19.27 -8.89
C LEU A 51 21.77 -20.74 -8.50
N THR A 52 22.25 -21.12 -7.31
CA THR A 52 22.14 -22.50 -6.82
C THR A 52 20.73 -22.80 -6.30
N LEU A 53 20.14 -21.87 -5.57
CA LEU A 53 18.82 -22.04 -4.94
C LEU A 53 17.67 -21.69 -5.87
N ARG A 54 17.94 -21.03 -7.01
CA ARG A 54 16.94 -20.42 -7.91
C ARG A 54 15.97 -19.48 -7.18
N ARG A 55 16.46 -18.86 -6.09
CA ARG A 55 15.74 -17.85 -5.29
C ARG A 55 16.70 -16.73 -4.89
N THR A 56 16.27 -15.50 -5.07
CA THR A 56 17.06 -14.30 -4.73
C THR A 56 16.83 -13.84 -3.29
N HIS A 57 15.86 -14.39 -2.59
CA HIS A 57 15.38 -13.94 -1.28
C HIS A 57 15.07 -12.44 -1.28
N THR A 58 14.50 -11.95 -2.38
CA THR A 58 14.17 -10.55 -2.58
C THR A 58 12.77 -10.43 -3.15
N LEU A 59 11.95 -9.57 -2.55
CA LEU A 59 10.64 -9.19 -3.06
C LEU A 59 10.70 -7.78 -3.64
N GLY A 60 10.04 -7.57 -4.77
CA GLY A 60 9.80 -6.25 -5.33
C GLY A 60 8.54 -5.62 -4.73
N VAL A 61 8.62 -4.35 -4.37
CA VAL A 61 7.46 -3.58 -3.90
C VAL A 61 7.34 -2.32 -4.75
N ILE A 62 6.21 -2.13 -5.41
CA ILE A 62 5.93 -0.91 -6.17
C ILE A 62 4.77 -0.18 -5.51
N ILE A 63 5.00 1.05 -5.11
CA ILE A 63 4.00 1.96 -4.52
C ILE A 63 3.92 3.26 -5.34
N PRO A 64 2.80 3.97 -5.27
CA PRO A 64 2.67 5.24 -6.00
C PRO A 64 3.63 6.31 -5.54
N ASP A 65 3.70 6.56 -4.22
CA ASP A 65 4.45 7.67 -3.65
C ASP A 65 5.07 7.31 -2.29
N LEU A 66 6.34 7.65 -2.12
CA LEU A 66 7.09 7.48 -0.86
C LEU A 66 6.75 8.56 0.18
N MET A 67 6.27 9.73 -0.27
CA MET A 67 5.91 10.84 0.63
C MET A 67 4.53 10.62 1.27
N HIS A 68 3.70 9.75 0.70
CA HIS A 68 2.41 9.43 1.27
C HIS A 68 2.55 8.44 2.43
N SER A 69 2.39 8.90 3.67
CA SER A 69 2.61 8.12 4.92
C SER A 69 1.82 6.80 4.98
N PHE A 70 0.68 6.71 4.29
CA PHE A 70 -0.09 5.47 4.15
C PHE A 70 0.76 4.31 3.65
N PHE A 71 1.51 4.51 2.56
CA PHE A 71 2.31 3.43 1.98
C PHE A 71 3.52 3.05 2.83
N VAL A 72 4.07 3.99 3.61
CA VAL A 72 5.16 3.70 4.55
C VAL A 72 4.72 2.69 5.61
N GLU A 73 3.51 2.85 6.17
CA GLU A 73 2.96 1.92 7.15
C GLU A 73 2.62 0.54 6.53
N VAL A 74 2.13 0.52 5.29
CA VAL A 74 1.89 -0.73 4.54
C VAL A 74 3.19 -1.48 4.32
N VAL A 75 4.24 -0.78 3.85
CA VAL A 75 5.57 -1.38 3.63
C VAL A 75 6.17 -1.88 4.94
N ALA A 76 6.01 -1.14 6.05
CA ALA A 76 6.47 -1.60 7.37
C ALA A 76 5.75 -2.87 7.84
N GLY A 77 4.43 -3.00 7.58
CA GLY A 77 3.68 -4.22 7.86
C GLY A 77 4.13 -5.42 7.02
N LEU A 78 4.44 -5.19 5.75
CA LEU A 78 4.97 -6.20 4.84
C LEU A 78 6.37 -6.63 5.25
N GLU A 79 7.26 -5.67 5.52
CA GLU A 79 8.66 -5.90 5.90
C GLU A 79 8.77 -6.75 7.17
N ALA A 80 7.97 -6.47 8.20
CA ALA A 80 7.97 -7.21 9.46
C ALA A 80 7.74 -8.73 9.27
N ILE A 81 6.94 -9.12 8.30
CA ILE A 81 6.66 -10.55 8.01
C ILE A 81 7.75 -11.17 7.13
N VAL A 82 8.17 -10.46 6.07
CA VAL A 82 9.10 -11.05 5.08
C VAL A 82 10.53 -11.11 5.59
N SER A 83 10.97 -10.15 6.40
CA SER A 83 12.30 -10.14 7.03
C SER A 83 12.47 -11.33 7.99
N ALA A 84 11.43 -11.70 8.74
CA ALA A 84 11.42 -12.89 9.59
C ALA A 84 11.59 -14.21 8.80
N ARG A 85 11.29 -14.20 7.50
CA ARG A 85 11.51 -15.32 6.56
C ARG A 85 12.81 -15.17 5.75
N GLY A 86 13.66 -14.19 6.09
CA GLY A 86 14.95 -13.96 5.43
C GLY A 86 14.86 -13.31 4.05
N TYR A 87 13.76 -12.64 3.74
CA TYR A 87 13.58 -11.86 2.51
C TYR A 87 13.92 -10.39 2.71
N GLY A 88 14.60 -9.79 1.72
CA GLY A 88 14.77 -8.34 1.60
C GLY A 88 13.75 -7.72 0.65
N LEU A 89 13.58 -6.40 0.72
CA LEU A 89 12.68 -5.65 -0.15
C LEU A 89 13.46 -4.76 -1.13
N LEU A 90 13.03 -4.74 -2.40
CA LEU A 90 13.36 -3.70 -3.38
C LEU A 90 12.15 -2.80 -3.56
N LEU A 91 12.21 -1.61 -2.98
CA LEU A 91 11.13 -0.63 -3.03
C LEU A 91 11.31 0.32 -4.22
N CYS A 92 10.24 0.46 -5.02
CA CYS A 92 10.14 1.37 -6.16
C CYS A 92 8.94 2.29 -6.00
N ALA A 93 9.09 3.56 -6.40
CA ALA A 93 7.99 4.50 -6.48
C ALA A 93 7.63 4.80 -7.94
N SER A 94 6.36 4.69 -8.29
CA SER A 94 5.88 4.95 -9.66
C SER A 94 5.53 6.42 -9.91
N GLY A 95 5.34 7.24 -8.86
CA GLY A 95 4.93 8.64 -8.99
C GLY A 95 3.57 8.82 -9.68
N GLU A 96 2.66 7.85 -9.53
CA GLU A 96 1.37 7.78 -10.24
C GLU A 96 1.54 7.74 -11.80
N ASP A 97 2.74 7.47 -12.29
CA ASP A 97 3.06 7.41 -13.72
C ASP A 97 3.17 5.95 -14.21
N PRO A 98 2.29 5.49 -15.13
CA PRO A 98 2.32 4.13 -15.65
C PRO A 98 3.61 3.80 -16.41
N LYS A 99 4.31 4.79 -16.96
CA LYS A 99 5.59 4.57 -17.63
C LYS A 99 6.69 4.25 -16.60
N LYS A 100 6.72 5.00 -15.49
CA LYS A 100 7.63 4.70 -14.37
C LYS A 100 7.30 3.37 -13.72
N GLU A 101 6.01 3.05 -13.54
CA GLU A 101 5.58 1.73 -13.06
C GLU A 101 6.10 0.62 -13.97
N ARG A 102 5.98 0.76 -15.28
CA ARG A 102 6.50 -0.20 -16.25
C ARG A 102 8.02 -0.39 -16.11
N VAL A 103 8.77 0.70 -16.01
CA VAL A 103 10.23 0.65 -15.81
C VAL A 103 10.58 -0.10 -14.52
N ALA A 104 9.84 0.14 -13.43
CA ALA A 104 10.02 -0.56 -12.16
C ALA A 104 9.71 -2.06 -12.30
N LEU A 105 8.63 -2.43 -12.97
CA LEU A 105 8.27 -3.83 -13.24
C LEU A 105 9.35 -4.55 -14.06
N ASP A 106 9.84 -3.93 -15.14
CA ASP A 106 10.88 -4.50 -15.99
C ASP A 106 12.22 -4.63 -15.22
N MET A 107 12.58 -3.65 -14.38
CA MET A 107 13.76 -3.70 -13.52
C MET A 107 13.66 -4.83 -12.49
N LEU A 108 12.53 -4.99 -11.81
CA LEU A 108 12.32 -6.07 -10.84
C LEU A 108 12.40 -7.45 -11.49
N ARG A 109 11.84 -7.61 -12.72
CA ARG A 109 11.99 -8.83 -13.51
C ARG A 109 13.45 -9.11 -13.87
N ALA A 110 14.18 -8.11 -14.35
CA ALA A 110 15.60 -8.26 -14.68
C ALA A 110 16.45 -8.65 -13.46
N ARG A 111 16.06 -8.23 -12.26
CA ARG A 111 16.69 -8.61 -10.99
C ARG A 111 16.20 -9.96 -10.46
N GLN A 112 15.27 -10.61 -11.16
CA GLN A 112 14.72 -11.93 -10.79
C GLN A 112 14.20 -11.97 -9.36
N VAL A 113 13.46 -10.93 -8.94
CA VAL A 113 12.81 -10.94 -7.61
C VAL A 113 11.85 -12.14 -7.53
N ASP A 114 11.77 -12.76 -6.35
CA ASP A 114 11.00 -14.00 -6.15
C ASP A 114 9.48 -13.75 -6.16
N GLY A 115 9.07 -12.51 -5.91
CA GLY A 115 7.67 -12.07 -5.97
C GLY A 115 7.55 -10.55 -5.97
N MET A 116 6.34 -10.06 -6.28
CA MET A 116 6.05 -8.62 -6.37
C MET A 116 4.77 -8.25 -5.63
N VAL A 117 4.82 -7.17 -4.86
CA VAL A 117 3.66 -6.51 -4.26
C VAL A 117 3.47 -5.16 -4.94
N LEU A 118 2.27 -4.87 -5.42
CA LEU A 118 2.00 -3.72 -6.26
C LEU A 118 0.75 -2.96 -5.81
N ALA A 119 0.91 -1.65 -5.52
CA ALA A 119 -0.16 -0.67 -5.58
C ALA A 119 -0.06 0.06 -6.92
N SER A 120 -0.88 -0.32 -7.91
CA SER A 120 -0.72 0.18 -9.28
C SER A 120 -0.99 1.67 -9.41
N ALA A 121 -0.20 2.35 -10.25
CA ALA A 121 -0.34 3.78 -10.51
C ALA A 121 -1.61 4.11 -11.33
N THR A 122 -2.01 3.26 -12.25
CA THR A 122 -3.14 3.54 -13.14
C THR A 122 -3.93 2.31 -13.57
N ALA A 123 -5.14 2.59 -14.00
CA ALA A 123 -6.21 1.63 -14.21
C ALA A 123 -5.93 0.49 -15.19
N THR A 124 -5.18 0.61 -16.25
CA THR A 124 -5.10 -0.48 -17.23
C THR A 124 -3.82 -0.57 -18.04
N SER A 125 -2.97 0.43 -18.00
CA SER A 125 -1.83 0.57 -18.91
C SER A 125 -0.85 -0.60 -18.89
N ASN A 126 -0.59 -1.19 -17.72
CA ASN A 126 0.36 -2.28 -17.56
C ASN A 126 -0.30 -3.67 -17.41
N THR A 127 -1.61 -3.79 -17.71
CA THR A 127 -2.37 -5.05 -17.53
C THR A 127 -1.74 -6.21 -18.31
N ALA A 128 -1.30 -6.00 -19.53
CA ALA A 128 -0.68 -7.05 -20.34
C ALA A 128 0.63 -7.55 -19.70
N LEU A 129 1.50 -6.62 -19.30
CA LEU A 129 2.77 -6.94 -18.63
C LEU A 129 2.54 -7.68 -17.31
N LEU A 130 1.58 -7.24 -16.50
CA LEU A 130 1.24 -7.89 -15.23
C LEU A 130 0.69 -9.30 -15.43
N ARG A 131 -0.09 -9.51 -16.50
CA ARG A 131 -0.55 -10.87 -16.87
C ARG A 131 0.62 -11.77 -17.28
N ASP A 132 1.56 -11.24 -18.05
CA ASP A 132 2.76 -11.99 -18.47
C ASP A 132 3.63 -12.35 -17.26
N ILE A 133 3.82 -11.43 -16.30
CA ILE A 133 4.54 -11.66 -15.06
C ILE A 133 3.88 -12.81 -14.27
N ALA A 134 2.57 -12.74 -14.08
CA ALA A 134 1.81 -13.78 -13.38
C ALA A 134 1.84 -15.13 -14.12
N ALA A 135 1.75 -15.13 -15.46
CA ALA A 135 1.79 -16.33 -16.29
C ALA A 135 3.17 -17.01 -16.27
N GLN A 136 4.25 -16.26 -16.07
CA GLN A 136 5.61 -16.80 -15.92
C GLN A 136 5.88 -17.38 -14.52
N GLY A 137 4.89 -17.39 -13.63
CA GLY A 137 4.99 -17.98 -12.30
C GLY A 137 5.57 -17.07 -11.21
N THR A 138 5.84 -15.79 -11.52
CA THR A 138 6.22 -14.81 -10.48
C THR A 138 5.05 -14.58 -9.55
N ALA A 139 5.26 -14.74 -8.24
CA ALA A 139 4.24 -14.45 -7.23
C ALA A 139 3.86 -12.97 -7.28
N LEU A 140 2.55 -12.68 -7.35
CA LEU A 140 2.03 -11.32 -7.48
C LEU A 140 0.86 -11.07 -6.53
N VAL A 141 0.96 -10.00 -5.75
CA VAL A 141 -0.10 -9.52 -4.88
C VAL A 141 -0.37 -8.04 -5.19
N MET A 142 -1.62 -7.70 -5.46
CA MET A 142 -2.07 -6.31 -5.57
C MET A 142 -2.61 -5.84 -4.23
N ILE A 143 -2.28 -4.62 -3.86
CA ILE A 143 -2.71 -3.98 -2.61
C ILE A 143 -3.41 -2.65 -2.90
N ASP A 144 -4.34 -2.27 -2.01
CA ASP A 144 -5.04 -0.97 -2.02
C ASP A 144 -5.91 -0.72 -3.27
N ARG A 145 -5.42 -1.07 -4.46
CA ARG A 145 -6.05 -0.79 -5.75
C ARG A 145 -6.39 -2.07 -6.52
N ASP A 146 -7.51 -2.07 -7.23
CA ASP A 146 -8.05 -3.22 -7.96
C ASP A 146 -8.39 -2.82 -9.42
N ASP A 147 -7.47 -2.08 -10.06
CA ASP A 147 -7.68 -1.55 -11.41
C ASP A 147 -7.32 -2.54 -12.53
N HIS A 148 -6.79 -3.73 -12.18
CA HIS A 148 -6.43 -4.80 -13.12
C HIS A 148 -7.24 -6.09 -12.91
N PRO A 149 -8.57 -6.11 -13.14
CA PRO A 149 -9.43 -7.25 -12.82
C PRO A 149 -9.09 -8.51 -13.62
N ARG A 150 -8.42 -8.37 -14.78
CA ARG A 150 -8.03 -9.47 -15.66
C ARG A 150 -6.67 -10.10 -15.29
N VAL A 151 -5.95 -9.56 -14.31
CA VAL A 151 -4.69 -10.14 -13.81
C VAL A 151 -5.01 -11.15 -12.72
N ARG A 152 -4.54 -12.38 -12.92
CA ARG A 152 -4.73 -13.48 -11.95
C ARG A 152 -3.70 -13.39 -10.84
N CYS A 153 -4.04 -12.74 -9.72
CA CYS A 153 -3.17 -12.55 -8.58
C CYS A 153 -3.97 -12.40 -7.28
N HIS A 154 -3.33 -12.52 -6.14
CA HIS A 154 -3.94 -12.20 -4.85
C HIS A 154 -4.20 -10.69 -4.72
N ARG A 155 -5.18 -10.33 -3.89
CA ARG A 155 -5.52 -8.93 -3.62
C ARG A 155 -5.76 -8.70 -2.14
N VAL A 156 -5.19 -7.63 -1.60
CA VAL A 156 -5.50 -7.13 -0.25
C VAL A 156 -5.99 -5.70 -0.38
N LEU A 157 -7.23 -5.48 -0.03
CA LEU A 157 -7.97 -4.23 -0.32
C LEU A 157 -8.72 -3.76 0.92
N THR A 158 -9.33 -2.58 0.84
CA THR A 158 -10.32 -2.07 1.80
C THR A 158 -11.70 -2.03 1.14
N ASP A 159 -12.76 -2.02 1.96
CA ASP A 159 -14.12 -1.75 1.50
C ASP A 159 -14.32 -0.24 1.31
N ASP A 160 -13.90 0.26 0.15
CA ASP A 160 -13.94 1.69 -0.18
C ASP A 160 -15.37 2.26 -0.29
N VAL A 161 -16.37 1.43 -0.63
CA VAL A 161 -17.76 1.87 -0.60
C VAL A 161 -18.17 2.14 0.85
N LYS A 162 -17.80 1.24 1.77
CA LYS A 162 -18.03 1.44 3.20
C LYS A 162 -17.26 2.64 3.75
N VAL A 163 -16.03 2.92 3.26
CA VAL A 163 -15.26 4.13 3.63
C VAL A 163 -16.08 5.38 3.31
N GLY A 164 -16.49 5.56 2.06
CA GLY A 164 -17.30 6.73 1.65
C GLY A 164 -18.63 6.84 2.39
N ARG A 165 -19.28 5.68 2.64
CA ARG A 165 -20.52 5.64 3.38
C ARG A 165 -20.36 6.06 4.84
N LEU A 166 -19.33 5.56 5.55
CA LEU A 166 -19.08 5.92 6.95
C LEU A 166 -18.76 7.42 7.10
N ALA A 167 -17.88 7.95 6.25
CA ALA A 167 -17.52 9.36 6.28
C ALA A 167 -18.72 10.28 6.05
N THR A 168 -19.51 9.99 5.01
CA THR A 168 -20.65 10.82 4.64
C THR A 168 -21.81 10.69 5.60
N ALA A 169 -22.09 9.47 6.08
CA ALA A 169 -23.14 9.24 7.09
C ALA A 169 -22.83 9.98 8.40
N HIS A 170 -21.57 10.08 8.79
CA HIS A 170 -21.17 10.87 9.97
C HIS A 170 -21.47 12.36 9.77
N LEU A 171 -21.13 12.95 8.63
CA LEU A 171 -21.48 14.35 8.31
C LEU A 171 -23.01 14.58 8.36
N VAL A 172 -23.78 13.64 7.82
CA VAL A 172 -25.25 13.71 7.90
C VAL A 172 -25.74 13.66 9.35
N ALA A 173 -25.18 12.76 10.18
CA ALA A 173 -25.52 12.64 11.59
C ALA A 173 -25.13 13.88 12.40
N ALA A 174 -24.01 14.54 12.03
CA ALA A 174 -23.59 15.84 12.59
C ALA A 174 -24.48 17.03 12.13
N GLY A 175 -25.58 16.75 11.41
CA GLY A 175 -26.54 17.77 10.99
C GLY A 175 -26.21 18.47 9.69
N ARG A 176 -25.12 18.11 8.98
CA ARG A 176 -24.73 18.73 7.73
C ARG A 176 -25.68 18.34 6.59
N ARG A 177 -25.99 19.28 5.71
CA ARG A 177 -26.96 19.08 4.62
C ARG A 177 -26.40 19.49 3.25
N ALA A 178 -25.43 20.39 3.24
CA ALA A 178 -24.76 20.87 2.03
C ALA A 178 -23.39 20.18 1.87
N ILE A 179 -23.42 18.83 1.82
CA ILE A 179 -22.22 17.99 1.85
C ILE A 179 -21.59 17.91 0.46
N ALA A 180 -20.28 18.09 0.39
CA ALA A 180 -19.47 17.94 -0.83
C ALA A 180 -18.51 16.75 -0.69
N HIS A 181 -18.01 16.27 -1.83
CA HIS A 181 -16.94 15.27 -1.89
C HIS A 181 -15.78 15.77 -2.76
N ILE A 182 -14.60 15.88 -2.15
CA ILE A 182 -13.35 16.09 -2.88
C ILE A 182 -12.87 14.70 -3.34
N LYS A 183 -13.02 14.44 -4.65
CA LYS A 183 -12.69 13.15 -5.25
C LYS A 183 -11.19 12.98 -5.46
N GLY A 184 -10.72 11.75 -5.47
CA GLY A 184 -9.39 11.40 -6.00
C GLY A 184 -9.41 11.21 -7.53
N PRO A 185 -8.26 10.91 -8.12
CA PRO A 185 -8.18 10.49 -9.52
C PRO A 185 -9.13 9.34 -9.84
N PRO A 186 -9.55 9.15 -11.11
CA PRO A 186 -10.59 8.20 -11.49
C PRO A 186 -10.11 6.73 -11.49
N ILE A 187 -9.60 6.25 -10.35
CA ILE A 187 -9.19 4.87 -10.10
C ILE A 187 -10.19 4.13 -9.19
N ALA A 188 -10.06 2.82 -9.08
CA ALA A 188 -11.09 1.96 -8.50
C ALA A 188 -11.53 2.38 -7.10
N HIS A 189 -10.59 2.64 -6.19
CA HIS A 189 -10.94 3.01 -4.81
C HIS A 189 -11.60 4.39 -4.72
N SER A 190 -11.15 5.38 -5.52
CA SER A 190 -11.77 6.72 -5.55
C SER A 190 -13.23 6.64 -6.02
N ARG A 191 -13.50 5.89 -7.10
CA ARG A 191 -14.88 5.66 -7.59
C ARG A 191 -15.76 4.97 -6.56
N ARG A 192 -15.21 4.00 -5.81
CA ARG A 192 -15.96 3.28 -4.76
C ARG A 192 -16.25 4.19 -3.57
N ARG A 193 -15.32 5.07 -3.17
CA ARG A 193 -15.55 6.08 -2.12
C ARG A 193 -16.64 7.06 -2.53
N GLU A 194 -16.61 7.53 -3.79
CA GLU A 194 -17.71 8.36 -4.34
C GLU A 194 -19.04 7.61 -4.33
N GLN A 195 -19.07 6.32 -4.69
CA GLN A 195 -20.29 5.52 -4.61
C GLN A 195 -20.83 5.49 -3.16
N GLY A 196 -19.97 5.24 -2.18
CA GLY A 196 -20.35 5.26 -0.76
C GLY A 196 -20.89 6.61 -0.29
N TYR A 197 -20.33 7.71 -0.78
CA TYR A 197 -20.83 9.07 -0.56
C TYR A 197 -22.25 9.22 -1.12
N ARG A 198 -22.48 8.83 -2.38
CA ARG A 198 -23.80 8.88 -3.02
C ARG A 198 -24.82 8.01 -2.30
N ASP A 199 -24.45 6.81 -1.87
CA ASP A 199 -25.31 5.88 -1.13
C ASP A 199 -25.72 6.47 0.22
N ALA A 200 -24.80 7.11 0.95
CA ALA A 200 -25.11 7.72 2.25
C ALA A 200 -26.05 8.94 2.11
N LEU A 201 -25.87 9.78 1.11
CA LEU A 201 -26.79 10.89 0.83
C LEU A 201 -28.19 10.37 0.46
N ALA A 202 -28.26 9.36 -0.40
CA ALA A 202 -29.53 8.74 -0.80
C ALA A 202 -30.28 8.16 0.41
N ALA A 203 -29.58 7.44 1.30
CA ALA A 203 -30.14 6.91 2.54
C ALA A 203 -30.69 8.00 3.46
N ALA A 204 -30.06 9.18 3.47
CA ALA A 204 -30.50 10.36 4.22
C ALA A 204 -31.55 11.19 3.47
N ARG A 205 -32.00 10.78 2.29
CA ARG A 205 -32.90 11.54 1.39
C ARG A 205 -32.37 12.92 1.00
N LEU A 206 -31.03 13.06 0.95
CA LEU A 206 -30.37 14.25 0.46
C LEU A 206 -30.03 14.11 -1.02
N ARG A 207 -30.24 15.20 -1.78
CA ARG A 207 -29.92 15.19 -3.21
C ARG A 207 -28.40 15.30 -3.43
N VAL A 208 -27.86 14.42 -4.24
CA VAL A 208 -26.49 14.58 -4.78
C VAL A 208 -26.51 15.76 -5.75
N ARG A 209 -25.58 16.69 -5.56
CA ARG A 209 -25.35 17.82 -6.46
C ARG A 209 -24.01 17.62 -7.16
N GLU A 210 -24.00 17.57 -8.47
CA GLU A 210 -22.77 17.30 -9.25
C GLU A 210 -21.73 18.44 -9.11
N ASP A 211 -22.16 19.68 -8.87
CA ASP A 211 -21.27 20.80 -8.59
C ASP A 211 -20.56 20.72 -7.22
N ARG A 212 -20.98 19.79 -6.36
CA ARG A 212 -20.31 19.47 -5.07
C ARG A 212 -19.39 18.25 -5.16
N LEU A 213 -19.23 17.67 -6.32
CA LEU A 213 -18.29 16.58 -6.61
C LEU A 213 -17.10 17.17 -7.36
N VAL A 214 -16.09 17.60 -6.62
CA VAL A 214 -14.97 18.32 -7.21
C VAL A 214 -13.79 17.38 -7.39
N GLU A 215 -13.20 17.41 -8.58
CA GLU A 215 -11.96 16.71 -8.85
C GLU A 215 -10.83 17.32 -8.00
N GLY A 216 -10.17 16.47 -7.25
CA GLY A 216 -8.98 16.79 -6.47
C GLY A 216 -7.85 15.84 -6.84
N GLY A 217 -7.08 15.47 -5.87
CA GLY A 217 -5.99 14.50 -5.96
C GLY A 217 -5.80 13.85 -4.61
N PHE A 218 -4.60 13.33 -4.37
CA PHE A 218 -4.30 12.66 -3.11
C PHE A 218 -3.47 13.49 -2.13
N MET A 219 -3.00 14.66 -2.54
CA MET A 219 -2.09 15.49 -1.75
C MET A 219 -2.79 16.75 -1.20
N GLU A 220 -2.18 17.40 -0.22
CA GLU A 220 -2.70 18.59 0.46
C GLU A 220 -3.00 19.74 -0.52
N ALA A 221 -2.10 19.98 -1.48
CA ALA A 221 -2.28 21.02 -2.49
C ALA A 221 -3.53 20.79 -3.36
N ASP A 222 -3.88 19.53 -3.59
CA ASP A 222 -5.04 19.14 -4.38
C ASP A 222 -6.34 19.42 -3.59
N GLY A 223 -6.37 18.99 -2.33
CA GLY A 223 -7.48 19.24 -1.42
C GLY A 223 -7.73 20.73 -1.20
N TYR A 224 -6.65 21.51 -1.07
CA TYR A 224 -6.72 22.96 -0.94
C TYR A 224 -7.41 23.62 -2.15
N ARG A 225 -6.96 23.31 -3.38
CA ARG A 225 -7.56 23.85 -4.62
C ARG A 225 -9.03 23.44 -4.78
N ALA A 226 -9.33 22.17 -4.52
CA ALA A 226 -10.70 21.66 -4.60
C ALA A 226 -11.64 22.39 -3.60
N MET A 227 -11.17 22.61 -2.37
CA MET A 227 -11.97 23.32 -1.36
C MET A 227 -12.17 24.79 -1.70
N GLN A 228 -11.20 25.47 -2.28
CA GLN A 228 -11.38 26.86 -2.76
C GLN A 228 -12.55 26.96 -3.75
N ALA A 229 -12.69 26.02 -4.66
CA ALA A 229 -13.84 25.97 -5.58
C ALA A 229 -15.16 25.74 -4.83
N LEU A 230 -15.17 24.85 -3.83
CA LEU A 230 -16.36 24.52 -3.05
C LEU A 230 -16.86 25.68 -2.16
N ILE A 231 -15.97 26.47 -1.60
CA ILE A 231 -16.30 27.62 -0.76
C ILE A 231 -17.12 28.68 -1.52
N SER A 232 -16.89 28.79 -2.83
CA SER A 232 -17.57 29.78 -3.70
C SER A 232 -18.99 29.38 -4.09
N LEU A 233 -19.44 28.16 -3.78
CA LEU A 233 -20.77 27.67 -4.17
C LEU A 233 -21.91 28.28 -3.35
N THR A 234 -23.08 28.40 -4.00
CA THR A 234 -24.35 28.84 -3.37
C THR A 234 -25.40 27.74 -3.52
N PRO A 235 -26.04 27.28 -2.43
CA PRO A 235 -25.69 27.56 -1.04
C PRO A 235 -24.33 26.99 -0.64
N ARG A 236 -23.65 27.63 0.30
CA ARG A 236 -22.33 27.23 0.77
C ARG A 236 -22.33 25.81 1.31
N VAL A 237 -21.23 25.10 1.08
CA VAL A 237 -20.96 23.78 1.62
C VAL A 237 -20.78 23.86 3.14
N ASP A 238 -21.41 22.95 3.90
CA ASP A 238 -21.34 22.86 5.37
C ASP A 238 -20.66 21.57 5.85
N GLY A 239 -20.38 20.63 4.94
CA GLY A 239 -19.66 19.40 5.22
C GLY A 239 -18.86 18.91 4.01
N VAL A 240 -17.69 18.36 4.25
CA VAL A 240 -16.80 17.83 3.20
C VAL A 240 -16.28 16.45 3.58
N PHE A 241 -16.49 15.49 2.70
CA PHE A 241 -15.73 14.23 2.67
C PHE A 241 -14.60 14.36 1.66
N ALA A 242 -13.35 14.34 2.12
CA ALA A 242 -12.18 14.30 1.27
C ALA A 242 -11.75 12.84 1.01
N VAL A 243 -11.27 12.56 -0.19
CA VAL A 243 -10.89 11.22 -0.63
C VAL A 243 -9.88 10.54 0.31
N ASN A 244 -8.99 11.32 0.93
CA ASN A 244 -8.03 10.87 1.93
C ASN A 244 -7.67 11.99 2.92
N ASP A 245 -6.85 11.69 3.92
CA ASP A 245 -6.47 12.65 4.96
C ASP A 245 -5.58 13.79 4.45
N PRO A 246 -4.56 13.59 3.59
CA PRO A 246 -3.82 14.72 3.05
C PRO A 246 -4.72 15.72 2.31
N ALA A 247 -5.63 15.25 1.47
CA ALA A 247 -6.61 16.13 0.81
C ALA A 247 -7.54 16.83 1.82
N ALA A 248 -7.94 16.13 2.91
CA ALA A 248 -8.73 16.74 4.00
C ALA A 248 -7.96 17.87 4.70
N VAL A 249 -6.68 17.67 5.01
CA VAL A 249 -5.82 18.70 5.63
C VAL A 249 -5.68 19.91 4.72
N GLY A 250 -5.48 19.68 3.42
CA GLY A 250 -5.48 20.77 2.44
C GLY A 250 -6.80 21.53 2.38
N ALA A 251 -7.93 20.82 2.43
CA ALA A 251 -9.26 21.43 2.49
C ALA A 251 -9.45 22.26 3.77
N MET A 252 -9.03 21.75 4.93
CA MET A 252 -9.09 22.51 6.19
C MET A 252 -8.28 23.79 6.12
N LYS A 253 -7.09 23.75 5.52
CA LYS A 253 -6.29 24.97 5.30
C LYS A 253 -7.03 25.99 4.44
N ALA A 254 -7.68 25.59 3.35
CA ALA A 254 -8.44 26.49 2.50
C ALA A 254 -9.65 27.12 3.24
N ILE A 255 -10.31 26.35 4.11
CA ILE A 255 -11.39 26.83 4.98
C ILE A 255 -10.88 27.93 5.92
N TRP A 256 -9.75 27.71 6.59
CA TRP A 256 -9.16 28.72 7.50
C TRP A 256 -8.69 29.98 6.76
N ASP A 257 -8.05 29.81 5.58
CA ASP A 257 -7.60 30.95 4.76
C ASP A 257 -8.77 31.81 4.27
N ALA A 258 -9.97 31.23 4.14
CA ALA A 258 -11.22 31.93 3.84
C ALA A 258 -11.90 32.58 5.08
N GLY A 259 -11.28 32.52 6.25
CA GLY A 259 -11.82 33.03 7.50
C GLY A 259 -12.95 32.21 8.11
N LEU A 260 -13.12 30.96 7.64
CA LEU A 260 -14.13 30.02 8.12
C LEU A 260 -13.55 29.08 9.20
N ARG A 261 -14.43 28.48 10.00
CA ARG A 261 -14.08 27.59 11.12
C ARG A 261 -14.39 26.15 10.80
N VAL A 262 -13.49 25.27 11.24
CA VAL A 262 -13.70 23.81 11.28
C VAL A 262 -13.85 23.42 12.75
N PRO A 263 -14.91 22.73 13.15
CA PRO A 263 -16.03 22.19 12.34
C PRO A 263 -17.22 23.14 12.17
N ASP A 264 -17.27 24.28 12.88
CA ASP A 264 -18.47 25.11 13.06
C ASP A 264 -19.13 25.52 11.74
N ASP A 265 -18.34 26.12 10.83
CA ASP A 265 -18.84 26.57 9.53
C ASP A 265 -18.81 25.45 8.47
N VAL A 266 -17.77 24.61 8.49
CA VAL A 266 -17.62 23.46 7.60
C VAL A 266 -17.01 22.28 8.35
N SER A 267 -17.72 21.19 8.46
CA SER A 267 -17.16 19.91 8.96
C SER A 267 -16.36 19.20 7.90
N VAL A 268 -15.24 18.59 8.28
CA VAL A 268 -14.35 17.84 7.36
C VAL A 268 -14.11 16.43 7.86
N VAL A 269 -14.28 15.44 6.97
CA VAL A 269 -13.96 14.03 7.23
C VAL A 269 -12.97 13.56 6.17
N GLY A 270 -11.88 12.90 6.62
CA GLY A 270 -10.87 12.28 5.78
C GLY A 270 -11.04 10.76 5.64
N ALA A 271 -10.01 10.12 5.09
CA ALA A 271 -9.88 8.66 5.03
C ALA A 271 -8.41 8.24 5.00
N GLY A 272 -8.04 7.30 5.88
CA GLY A 272 -6.70 6.74 5.99
C GLY A 272 -6.16 6.71 7.41
N ASP A 273 -6.52 7.65 8.26
CA ASP A 273 -5.98 7.85 9.61
C ASP A 273 -4.45 7.88 9.60
N VAL A 274 -3.90 8.84 8.84
CA VAL A 274 -2.44 9.01 8.75
C VAL A 274 -1.88 9.55 10.06
N ALA A 275 -0.59 9.30 10.30
CA ALA A 275 0.06 9.52 11.60
C ALA A 275 -0.05 10.94 12.18
N TYR A 276 -0.33 11.94 11.36
CA TYR A 276 -0.51 13.34 11.82
C TYR A 276 -1.98 13.77 11.93
N SER A 277 -2.94 12.89 11.66
CA SER A 277 -4.38 13.24 11.65
C SER A 277 -4.90 13.74 13.02
N ASP A 278 -4.30 13.32 14.11
CA ASP A 278 -4.61 13.76 15.48
C ASP A 278 -3.70 14.89 16.00
N LEU A 279 -2.63 15.21 15.28
CA LEU A 279 -1.61 16.20 15.68
C LEU A 279 -1.81 17.60 15.06
N ILE A 280 -2.70 17.72 14.10
CA ILE A 280 -3.01 18.99 13.44
C ILE A 280 -3.89 19.87 14.34
N ARG A 281 -3.93 21.18 14.04
CA ARG A 281 -4.62 22.21 14.85
C ARG A 281 -6.05 21.85 15.28
N VAL A 282 -6.80 21.17 14.42
CA VAL A 282 -8.10 20.57 14.72
C VAL A 282 -8.00 19.11 14.32
N PRO A 283 -7.95 18.18 15.30
CA PRO A 283 -7.84 16.75 15.03
C PRO A 283 -8.86 16.24 14.04
N LEU A 284 -8.38 15.51 13.01
CA LEU A 284 -9.19 15.12 11.85
C LEU A 284 -10.03 13.87 12.15
N THR A 285 -11.34 14.00 12.05
CA THR A 285 -12.27 12.88 11.94
C THR A 285 -12.00 12.16 10.62
N THR A 286 -11.79 10.85 10.66
CA THR A 286 -11.37 10.08 9.48
C THR A 286 -11.89 8.65 9.51
N VAL A 287 -11.84 7.96 8.39
CA VAL A 287 -12.12 6.53 8.32
C VAL A 287 -10.80 5.77 8.27
N ARG A 288 -10.56 4.90 9.25
CA ARG A 288 -9.35 4.11 9.43
C ARG A 288 -9.52 2.68 8.94
N TRP A 289 -8.46 2.11 8.43
CA TRP A 289 -8.22 0.66 8.32
C TRP A 289 -6.76 0.36 8.62
N SER A 290 -6.48 -0.86 9.09
CA SER A 290 -5.12 -1.24 9.45
C SER A 290 -4.21 -1.34 8.23
N LYS A 291 -3.34 -0.36 8.04
CA LYS A 291 -2.33 -0.31 6.97
C LYS A 291 -1.27 -1.40 7.18
N ARG A 292 -0.89 -1.65 8.44
CA ARG A 292 0.04 -2.72 8.80
C ARG A 292 -0.52 -4.10 8.47
N ASP A 293 -1.82 -4.35 8.76
CA ASP A 293 -2.46 -5.62 8.38
C ASP A 293 -2.57 -5.76 6.88
N LEU A 294 -2.81 -4.66 6.16
CA LEU A 294 -2.83 -4.67 4.69
C LEU A 294 -1.49 -5.15 4.13
N GLY A 295 -0.38 -4.61 4.64
CA GLY A 295 0.98 -5.05 4.29
C GLY A 295 1.28 -6.47 4.76
N GLY A 296 0.95 -6.81 6.00
CA GLY A 296 1.18 -8.13 6.58
C GLY A 296 0.41 -9.24 5.82
N ARG A 297 -0.86 -9.01 5.49
CA ARG A 297 -1.66 -9.96 4.69
C ARG A 297 -1.11 -10.12 3.26
N ALA A 298 -0.59 -9.05 2.67
CA ALA A 298 0.08 -9.15 1.38
C ALA A 298 1.35 -10.01 1.47
N ALA A 299 2.14 -9.85 2.55
CA ALA A 299 3.31 -10.69 2.82
C ALA A 299 2.96 -12.17 2.99
N GLU A 300 1.96 -12.49 3.80
CA GLU A 300 1.48 -13.85 3.98
C GLU A 300 1.06 -14.49 2.64
N LEU A 301 0.26 -13.78 1.85
CA LEU A 301 -0.24 -14.28 0.57
C LEU A 301 0.88 -14.52 -0.45
N ILE A 302 1.88 -13.63 -0.52
CA ILE A 302 2.96 -13.77 -1.48
C ILE A 302 3.90 -14.92 -1.08
N LEU A 303 4.19 -15.07 0.21
CA LEU A 303 5.00 -16.17 0.73
C LEU A 303 4.29 -17.52 0.52
N ASP A 304 3.00 -17.62 0.85
CA ASP A 304 2.19 -18.82 0.59
C ASP A 304 2.22 -19.21 -0.90
N GLN A 305 2.07 -18.24 -1.80
CA GLN A 305 2.12 -18.48 -3.24
C GLN A 305 3.49 -18.98 -3.70
N MET A 306 4.57 -18.39 -3.18
CA MET A 306 5.93 -18.79 -3.51
C MET A 306 6.27 -20.19 -3.00
N ASP A 307 5.74 -20.59 -1.85
CA ASP A 307 5.94 -21.93 -1.29
C ASP A 307 5.09 -22.98 -2.02
N ALA A 308 3.88 -22.64 -2.45
CA ALA A 308 3.00 -23.51 -3.24
C ALA A 308 3.43 -23.64 -4.71
N GLY A 309 4.22 -22.71 -5.25
CA GLY A 309 4.67 -22.67 -6.64
C GLY A 309 3.59 -22.30 -7.67
N THR A 310 2.36 -22.05 -7.26
CA THR A 310 1.24 -21.72 -8.17
C THR A 310 0.25 -20.74 -7.54
N THR A 311 -0.55 -20.07 -8.40
CA THR A 311 -1.70 -19.25 -7.97
C THR A 311 -2.99 -19.87 -8.47
N ASP A 312 -3.27 -21.12 -8.05
CA ASP A 312 -4.45 -21.84 -8.55
C ASP A 312 -5.76 -21.17 -8.16
N ARG A 313 -5.82 -20.52 -6.99
CA ARG A 313 -6.99 -19.81 -6.50
C ARG A 313 -6.60 -18.45 -5.92
N PRO A 314 -6.66 -17.36 -6.73
CA PRO A 314 -6.44 -16.01 -6.22
C PRO A 314 -7.37 -15.70 -5.05
N ARG A 315 -6.80 -15.27 -3.92
CA ARG A 315 -7.54 -14.83 -2.73
C ARG A 315 -7.73 -13.31 -2.76
N ARG A 316 -8.90 -12.86 -2.31
CA ARG A 316 -9.21 -11.45 -2.08
C ARG A 316 -9.46 -11.26 -0.60
N VAL A 317 -8.60 -10.51 0.05
CA VAL A 317 -8.69 -10.16 1.47
C VAL A 317 -9.18 -8.72 1.57
N ILE A 318 -10.16 -8.47 2.42
CA ILE A 318 -10.70 -7.12 2.68
C ILE A 318 -10.37 -6.75 4.12
N ILE A 319 -9.63 -5.67 4.29
CA ILE A 319 -9.37 -5.05 5.60
C ILE A 319 -10.56 -4.14 5.93
N PRO A 320 -11.26 -4.38 7.04
CA PRO A 320 -12.46 -3.64 7.36
C PRO A 320 -12.15 -2.20 7.77
N PRO A 321 -12.89 -1.20 7.25
CA PRO A 321 -12.76 0.18 7.71
C PRO A 321 -13.66 0.47 8.92
N GLU A 322 -13.24 1.42 9.76
CA GLU A 322 -13.97 1.97 10.89
C GLU A 322 -13.86 3.50 10.94
N LEU A 323 -14.87 4.17 11.48
CA LEU A 323 -14.86 5.63 11.66
C LEU A 323 -14.13 5.99 12.96
N ILE A 324 -13.23 6.96 12.89
CA ILE A 324 -12.53 7.57 14.02
C ILE A 324 -13.01 9.00 14.15
N VAL A 325 -13.85 9.27 15.13
CA VAL A 325 -14.41 10.59 15.41
C VAL A 325 -13.40 11.40 16.21
N ARG A 326 -13.13 12.63 15.72
CA ARG A 326 -12.31 13.64 16.38
C ARG A 326 -13.02 15.00 16.31
N GLU A 327 -12.28 16.08 16.23
CA GLU A 327 -12.81 17.44 16.37
C GLU A 327 -13.25 18.11 15.06
N SER A 328 -12.87 17.58 13.89
CA SER A 328 -13.15 18.22 12.60
C SER A 328 -14.56 17.98 12.04
N ALA A 329 -15.34 17.07 12.66
CA ALA A 329 -16.72 16.78 12.23
C ALA A 329 -17.54 16.14 13.35
#